data_c47731dbb8a8796adbacb1706ee3f188
#
_entry.id   c47731dbb8a8796adbacb1706ee3f188
#
_cell.length_a   1.000
_cell.length_b   1.000
_cell.length_c   1.000
_cell.angle_alpha   90.00
_cell.angle_beta   90.00
_cell.angle_gamma   90.00
#
_symmetry.space_group_name_H-M   'P 1'
#
loop_
_entity.id
_entity.type
_entity.pdbx_description
1 polymer ?
#
loop_
_entity_poly.entity_id
_entity_poly.type
_entity_poly.pdbx_seq_one_letter_code
_entity_poly.pdbx_strand_id
1 'polypeptide(L)' 'MEIQYSKQALKFLKKQDVPTRKRIINAINLLPAGDVKALQGRNDYRLRVGDYRIIFDINGNILLIEAI' A
#
# COMPACT_ATOMS: atom_id res chain seq x y z
N MET A 1 7.97 9.18 -7.99
CA MET A 1 7.39 7.86 -8.27
C MET A 1 5.87 7.98 -8.28
N GLU A 2 5.22 7.45 -9.32
CA GLU A 2 3.77 7.50 -9.43
C GLU A 2 3.14 6.37 -8.63
N ILE A 3 2.11 6.68 -7.85
CA ILE A 3 1.40 5.68 -7.04
C ILE A 3 0.06 5.39 -7.70
N GLN A 4 -0.19 4.11 -7.97
CA GLN A 4 -1.45 3.64 -8.53
C GLN A 4 -2.11 2.65 -7.57
N TYR A 5 -3.43 2.58 -7.61
CA TYR A 5 -4.21 1.70 -6.75
C TYR A 5 -5.00 0.72 -7.60
N SER A 6 -4.98 -0.57 -7.22
CA SER A 6 -5.85 -1.56 -7.82
C SER A 6 -7.31 -1.31 -7.44
N LYS A 7 -8.22 -1.95 -8.18
CA LYS A 7 -9.65 -1.89 -7.85
C LYS A 7 -9.92 -2.46 -6.45
N GLN A 8 -9.22 -3.53 -6.10
CA GLN A 8 -9.35 -4.17 -4.79
C GLN A 8 -8.92 -3.21 -3.67
N ALA A 9 -7.79 -2.52 -3.85
CA ALA A 9 -7.30 -1.57 -2.87
C ALA A 9 -8.27 -0.40 -2.71
N LEU A 10 -8.79 0.13 -3.82
CA LEU A 10 -9.77 1.22 -3.77
C LEU A 10 -11.05 0.81 -3.06
N LYS A 11 -11.55 -0.40 -3.33
CA LYS A 11 -12.74 -0.93 -2.64
C LYS A 11 -12.53 -1.00 -1.15
N PHE A 12 -11.36 -1.48 -0.73
CA PHE A 12 -11.05 -1.57 0.69
C PHE A 12 -11.07 -0.18 1.33
N LEU A 13 -10.40 0.79 0.70
CA LEU A 13 -10.31 2.15 1.24
C LEU A 13 -11.68 2.82 1.36
N LYS A 14 -12.57 2.59 0.39
CA LYS A 14 -13.91 3.17 0.42
C LYS A 14 -14.74 2.70 1.61
N LYS A 15 -14.47 1.49 2.09
CA LYS A 15 -15.21 0.91 3.22
C LYS A 15 -14.70 1.37 4.58
N GLN A 16 -13.57 2.07 4.61
CA GLN A 16 -12.99 2.52 5.87
C GLN A 16 -13.54 3.88 6.27
N ASP A 17 -13.52 4.14 7.58
CA ASP A 17 -13.83 5.49 8.08
C ASP A 17 -12.74 6.47 7.66
N VAL A 18 -13.04 7.76 7.77
CA VAL A 18 -12.13 8.80 7.30
C VAL A 18 -10.77 8.75 8.02
N PRO A 19 -10.70 8.64 9.36
CA PRO A 19 -9.40 8.59 10.04
C PRO A 19 -8.54 7.41 9.59
N THR A 20 -9.14 6.23 9.46
CA THR A 20 -8.42 5.02 9.03
C THR A 20 -7.91 5.18 7.60
N ARG A 21 -8.75 5.67 6.71
CA ARG A 21 -8.38 5.89 5.31
C ARG A 21 -7.22 6.88 5.20
N LYS A 22 -7.28 7.99 5.92
CA LYS A 22 -6.20 8.99 5.92
C LYS A 22 -4.89 8.40 6.44
N ARG A 23 -4.96 7.60 7.50
CA ARG A 23 -3.77 6.97 8.07
C ARG A 23 -3.09 6.06 7.05
N ILE A 24 -3.88 5.24 6.37
CA ILE A 24 -3.35 4.30 5.36
C ILE A 24 -2.76 5.07 4.17
N ILE A 25 -3.49 6.03 3.64
CA ILE A 25 -3.03 6.80 2.48
C ILE A 25 -1.77 7.61 2.80
N ASN A 26 -1.71 8.21 3.98
CA ASN A 26 -0.51 8.95 4.39
C ASN A 26 0.71 8.02 4.46
N ALA A 27 0.54 6.81 4.99
CA ALA A 27 1.63 5.83 5.05
C ALA A 27 2.07 5.40 3.64
N ILE A 28 1.13 5.21 2.73
CA ILE A 28 1.43 4.86 1.33
C ILE A 28 2.22 5.99 0.66
N ASN A 29 1.84 7.24 0.91
CA ASN A 29 2.52 8.40 0.30
C ASN A 29 3.94 8.60 0.81
N LEU A 30 4.31 7.98 1.93
CA LEU A 30 5.67 8.00 2.44
C LEU A 30 6.55 6.92 1.85
N LEU A 31 5.97 5.98 1.08
CA LEU A 31 6.78 4.91 0.49
C LEU A 31 7.89 5.48 -0.41
N PRO A 32 9.06 4.84 -0.41
CA PRO A 32 9.41 3.54 0.20
C PRO A 32 9.77 3.59 1.69
N ALA A 33 9.61 4.73 2.37
CA ALA A 33 9.83 4.80 3.81
C ALA A 33 8.68 4.10 4.56
N GLY A 34 8.96 3.63 5.78
CA GLY A 34 7.98 2.97 6.62
C GLY A 34 8.39 1.54 6.95
N ASP A 35 7.48 0.80 7.55
CA ASP A 35 7.71 -0.61 7.93
C ASP A 35 7.50 -1.51 6.72
N VAL A 36 8.49 -1.52 5.83
CA VAL A 36 8.45 -2.23 4.55
C VAL A 36 9.30 -3.47 4.60
N LYS A 37 8.76 -4.56 4.07
CA LYS A 37 9.48 -5.83 3.98
C LYS A 37 9.21 -6.48 2.63
N ALA A 38 10.27 -6.97 1.99
CA ALA A 38 10.12 -7.76 0.76
C ALA A 38 9.49 -9.10 1.07
N LEU A 39 8.55 -9.53 0.23
CA LEU A 39 7.92 -10.83 0.37
C LEU A 39 8.79 -11.90 -0.28
N GLN A 40 9.10 -12.95 0.48
CA GLN A 40 9.99 -14.00 0.04
C GLN A 40 9.40 -14.75 -1.17
N GLY A 41 10.23 -14.96 -2.21
CA GLY A 41 9.82 -15.66 -3.42
C GLY A 41 8.89 -14.89 -4.34
N ARG A 42 8.68 -13.59 -4.08
CA ARG A 42 7.80 -12.74 -4.86
C ARG A 42 8.48 -11.40 -5.14
N ASN A 43 8.00 -10.70 -6.14
CA ASN A 43 8.46 -9.34 -6.45
C ASN A 43 7.69 -8.28 -5.70
N ASP A 44 6.84 -8.68 -4.78
CA ASP A 44 5.99 -7.79 -4.00
C ASP A 44 6.64 -7.40 -2.70
N TYR A 45 6.11 -6.32 -2.13
CA TYR A 45 6.51 -5.80 -0.83
C TYR A 45 5.29 -5.65 0.07
N ARG A 46 5.53 -5.63 1.36
CA ARG A 46 4.50 -5.39 2.36
C ARG A 46 4.83 -4.14 3.16
N LEU A 47 3.86 -3.25 3.28
CA LEU A 47 3.91 -2.13 4.21
C LEU A 47 2.94 -2.42 5.35
N ARG A 48 3.43 -2.35 6.59
CA ARG A 48 2.56 -2.52 7.76
C ARG A 48 2.16 -1.16 8.30
N VAL A 49 0.84 -0.98 8.50
CA VAL A 49 0.27 0.23 9.10
C VAL A 49 -0.71 -0.23 10.18
N GLY A 50 -0.28 -0.23 11.43
CA GLY A 50 -1.09 -0.78 12.52
C GLY A 50 -1.44 -2.23 12.26
N ASP A 51 -2.72 -2.55 12.23
CA ASP A 51 -3.22 -3.89 11.97
C ASP A 51 -3.39 -4.18 10.48
N TYR A 52 -3.09 -3.21 9.63
CA TYR A 52 -3.28 -3.34 8.19
C TYR A 52 -1.98 -3.72 7.51
N ARG A 53 -2.12 -4.52 6.45
CA ARG A 53 -1.02 -4.98 5.65
C ARG A 53 -1.27 -4.58 4.21
N ILE A 54 -0.39 -3.77 3.66
CA ILE A 54 -0.53 -3.23 2.31
C ILE A 54 0.47 -3.92 1.41
N ILE A 55 -0.03 -4.58 0.38
CA ILE A 55 0.80 -5.29 -0.60
C ILE A 55 0.98 -4.39 -1.81
N PHE A 56 2.22 -4.19 -2.21
CA PHE A 56 2.52 -3.36 -3.37
C PHE A 56 3.70 -3.91 -4.16
N ASP A 57 3.80 -3.52 -5.43
CA ASP A 57 4.99 -3.79 -6.22
C ASP A 57 5.53 -2.49 -6.81
N ILE A 58 6.79 -2.54 -7.24
CA ILE A 58 7.45 -1.42 -7.89
C ILE A 58 7.88 -1.89 -9.27
N ASN A 59 7.42 -1.18 -10.30
CA ASN A 59 7.76 -1.47 -11.68
C ASN A 59 8.20 -0.17 -12.35
N GLY A 60 9.52 0.00 -12.52
CA GLY A 60 10.06 1.24 -13.01
C GLY A 60 9.74 2.39 -12.09
N ASN A 61 9.02 3.39 -12.58
CA ASN A 61 8.63 4.57 -11.82
C ASN A 61 7.21 4.48 -11.25
N ILE A 62 6.59 3.30 -11.33
CA ILE A 62 5.21 3.08 -10.85
C ILE A 62 5.24 2.19 -9.62
N LEU A 63 4.55 2.63 -8.57
CA LEU A 63 4.31 1.87 -7.36
C LEU A 63 2.83 1.51 -7.34
N LEU A 64 2.53 0.21 -7.49
CA LEU A 64 1.15 -0.26 -7.56
C LEU A 64 0.73 -0.86 -6.21
N ILE A 65 -0.31 -0.29 -5.62
CA ILE A 65 -0.94 -0.86 -4.43
C ILE A 65 -1.91 -1.94 -4.88
N GLU A 66 -1.56 -3.19 -4.60
CA GLU A 66 -2.32 -4.35 -5.10
C GLU A 66 -3.45 -4.75 -4.17
N ALA A 67 -3.19 -4.75 -2.85
CA ALA A 67 -4.16 -5.20 -1.85
C ALA A 67 -3.87 -4.54 -0.50
N ILE A 68 -4.90 -4.44 0.31
CA ILE A 68 -4.80 -3.93 1.68
C ILE A 68 -5.49 -4.89 2.64
#